data_ce6259aa7ab72c5238f4a8a8dc17a7b5
#
_entry.id   ce6259aa7ab72c5238f4a8a8dc17a7b5
#
_cell.length_a   1.000
_cell.length_b   1.000
_cell.length_c   1.000
_cell.angle_alpha   90.00
_cell.angle_beta   90.00
_cell.angle_gamma   90.00
#
_symmetry.space_group_name_H-M   'P 1'
#
loop_
_entity.id
_entity.type
_entity.pdbx_description
1 polymer ?
#
loop_
_entity_poly.entity_id
_entity_poly.type
_entity_poly.pdbx_seq_one_letter_code
_entity_poly.pdbx_strand_id
1 'polypeptide(L)'
;MKRSGLMLVAVILAAWFAASAQALTVGLDRSSVETNIGHRFTFVSTIANTGSTTESGLVAHLNVLSDDPGVYVDPEDWSSNRTRYLPALAPHQTLRATWTVQAVNSGQFAVYVAVLPRHGPGPITTSPPLRVAVAERRTLNSGGVLPLVLGIPALIGVAAVGTRRRGR
;
A
#
# COMPACT_ATOMS: atom_id res chain seq x y z
N MET A 1 -37.77 -65.82 29.78
CA MET A 1 -37.54 -64.97 28.59
C MET A 1 -36.71 -63.79 29.05
N LYS A 2 -35.37 -63.78 28.77
CA LYS A 2 -34.42 -62.70 29.14
C LYS A 2 -34.32 -61.75 27.95
N ARG A 3 -34.69 -60.50 28.14
CA ARG A 3 -34.47 -59.45 27.16
C ARG A 3 -33.15 -58.77 27.49
N SER A 4 -32.13 -59.06 26.68
CA SER A 4 -30.84 -58.36 26.72
C SER A 4 -30.97 -57.02 26.08
N GLY A 5 -30.88 -55.94 26.87
CA GLY A 5 -30.85 -54.60 26.40
C GLY A 5 -29.47 -54.30 25.80
N LEU A 6 -29.44 -54.10 24.47
CA LEU A 6 -28.24 -53.65 23.74
C LEU A 6 -28.06 -52.15 23.99
N MET A 7 -27.12 -51.77 24.87
CA MET A 7 -26.77 -50.39 25.09
C MET A 7 -25.88 -49.92 23.93
N LEU A 8 -26.46 -49.14 23.02
CA LEU A 8 -25.75 -48.51 21.91
C LEU A 8 -24.98 -47.32 22.47
N VAL A 9 -23.69 -47.46 22.73
CA VAL A 9 -22.83 -46.35 23.07
C VAL A 9 -22.48 -45.62 21.79
N ALA A 10 -23.23 -44.57 21.51
CA ALA A 10 -22.88 -43.60 20.43
C ALA A 10 -21.68 -42.78 20.89
N VAL A 11 -20.50 -43.20 20.47
CA VAL A 11 -19.28 -42.36 20.58
C VAL A 11 -19.42 -41.23 19.56
N ILE A 12 -19.88 -40.05 20.01
CA ILE A 12 -19.84 -38.83 19.23
C ILE A 12 -18.36 -38.42 19.16
N LEU A 13 -17.67 -38.81 18.09
CA LEU A 13 -16.42 -38.20 17.70
C LEU A 13 -16.76 -36.75 17.25
N ALA A 14 -16.75 -35.85 18.21
CA ALA A 14 -16.64 -34.45 17.92
C ALA A 14 -15.25 -34.23 17.30
N ALA A 15 -15.13 -34.35 15.99
CA ALA A 15 -13.99 -33.85 15.24
C ALA A 15 -13.94 -32.35 15.47
N TRP A 16 -13.15 -31.94 16.42
CA TRP A 16 -12.77 -30.55 16.59
C TRP A 16 -11.94 -30.20 15.36
N PHE A 17 -12.60 -29.65 14.35
CA PHE A 17 -11.91 -28.86 13.36
C PHE A 17 -11.34 -27.65 14.12
N ALA A 18 -10.17 -27.82 14.67
CA ALA A 18 -9.35 -26.69 15.08
C ALA A 18 -9.09 -25.92 13.78
N ALA A 19 -9.91 -24.90 13.51
CA ALA A 19 -9.56 -23.89 12.54
C ALA A 19 -8.16 -23.44 12.95
N SER A 20 -7.17 -23.69 12.09
CA SER A 20 -5.80 -23.26 12.32
C SER A 20 -5.89 -21.76 12.46
N ALA A 21 -5.94 -21.26 13.70
CA ALA A 21 -5.88 -19.84 13.97
C ALA A 21 -4.63 -19.36 13.25
N GLN A 22 -4.78 -18.40 12.34
CA GLN A 22 -3.67 -17.86 11.59
C GLN A 22 -2.67 -17.34 12.60
N ALA A 23 -1.51 -18.01 12.70
CA ALA A 23 -0.51 -17.74 13.73
C ALA A 23 0.16 -16.37 13.53
N LEU A 24 -0.01 -15.76 12.35
CA LEU A 24 0.54 -14.45 12.03
C LEU A 24 -0.55 -13.39 11.94
N THR A 25 -0.23 -12.20 12.46
CA THR A 25 -1.00 -11.00 12.24
C THR A 25 -0.12 -9.89 11.68
N VAL A 26 -0.69 -9.03 10.83
CA VAL A 26 0.01 -7.88 10.27
C VAL A 26 -0.85 -6.63 10.48
N GLY A 27 -0.29 -5.64 11.17
CA GLY A 27 -0.92 -4.34 11.38
C GLY A 27 -0.09 -3.21 10.79
N LEU A 28 -0.69 -2.03 10.63
CA LEU A 28 -0.01 -0.80 10.21
C LEU A 28 -0.17 0.27 11.30
N ASP A 29 0.81 1.18 11.39
CA ASP A 29 0.82 2.28 12.37
C ASP A 29 -0.18 3.40 12.02
N ARG A 30 -0.75 3.38 10.82
CA ARG A 30 -1.74 4.36 10.34
C ARG A 30 -2.69 3.74 9.33
N SER A 31 -3.83 4.36 9.12
CA SER A 31 -4.87 3.91 8.20
C SER A 31 -5.02 4.79 6.96
N SER A 32 -4.47 6.02 6.97
CA SER A 32 -4.53 6.95 5.85
C SER A 32 -3.32 7.85 5.75
N VAL A 33 -3.03 8.31 4.51
CA VAL A 33 -2.02 9.32 4.17
C VAL A 33 -2.59 10.20 3.08
N GLU A 34 -2.41 11.50 3.22
CA GLU A 34 -2.62 12.49 2.16
C GLU A 34 -1.25 13.02 1.71
N THR A 35 -1.01 13.06 0.40
CA THR A 35 0.28 13.47 -0.16
C THR A 35 0.12 14.06 -1.57
N ASN A 36 1.21 14.47 -2.19
CA ASN A 36 1.26 14.95 -3.57
C ASN A 36 2.16 14.06 -4.41
N ILE A 37 1.97 14.05 -5.74
CA ILE A 37 2.87 13.37 -6.69
C ILE A 37 4.32 13.77 -6.42
N GLY A 38 5.22 12.80 -6.42
CA GLY A 38 6.66 12.93 -6.21
C GLY A 38 7.08 12.94 -4.75
N HIS A 39 6.16 13.11 -3.80
CA HIS A 39 6.49 13.11 -2.38
C HIS A 39 6.67 11.68 -1.84
N ARG A 40 7.55 11.56 -0.87
CA ARG A 40 7.78 10.31 -0.14
C ARG A 40 7.12 10.36 1.23
N PHE A 41 6.60 9.23 1.65
CA PHE A 41 6.11 9.03 3.00
C PHE A 41 6.57 7.68 3.53
N THR A 42 6.51 7.52 4.84
CA THR A 42 6.87 6.27 5.53
C THR A 42 5.73 5.80 6.40
N PHE A 43 5.65 4.49 6.57
CA PHE A 43 4.77 3.86 7.55
C PHE A 43 5.45 2.60 8.11
N VAL A 44 4.94 2.10 9.23
CA VAL A 44 5.48 0.93 9.91
C VAL A 44 4.45 -0.19 9.89
N SER A 45 4.85 -1.38 9.42
CA SER A 45 4.10 -2.59 9.65
C SER A 45 4.59 -3.29 10.91
N THR A 46 3.65 -3.85 11.66
CA THR A 46 3.89 -4.70 12.84
C THR A 46 3.44 -6.10 12.49
N ILE A 47 4.37 -7.05 12.48
CA ILE A 47 4.14 -8.45 12.17
C ILE A 47 4.30 -9.21 13.48
N ALA A 48 3.25 -9.89 13.95
CA ALA A 48 3.28 -10.64 15.19
C ALA A 48 2.98 -12.12 14.95
N ASN A 49 3.79 -12.99 15.56
CA ASN A 49 3.49 -14.38 15.69
C ASN A 49 2.62 -14.56 16.94
N THR A 50 1.33 -14.83 16.77
CA THR A 50 0.37 -15.03 17.85
C THR A 50 0.25 -16.52 18.25
N GLY A 51 0.94 -17.40 17.53
CA GLY A 51 0.96 -18.83 17.77
C GLY A 51 1.96 -19.26 18.83
N SER A 52 1.96 -20.57 19.11
CA SER A 52 2.85 -21.23 20.09
C SER A 52 4.09 -21.85 19.45
N THR A 53 4.23 -21.77 18.12
CA THR A 53 5.38 -22.33 17.37
C THR A 53 6.17 -21.20 16.71
N THR A 54 7.45 -21.45 16.46
CA THR A 54 8.30 -20.50 15.73
C THR A 54 7.91 -20.49 14.26
N GLU A 55 7.64 -19.30 13.72
CA GLU A 55 7.42 -19.06 12.30
C GLU A 55 8.73 -18.67 11.62
N SER A 56 9.09 -19.34 10.52
CA SER A 56 10.35 -19.10 9.82
C SER A 56 10.18 -19.16 8.30
N GLY A 57 11.18 -18.65 7.55
CA GLY A 57 11.13 -18.66 6.11
C GLY A 57 10.03 -17.76 5.54
N LEU A 58 9.75 -16.64 6.18
CA LEU A 58 8.71 -15.68 5.79
C LEU A 58 9.29 -14.54 4.96
N VAL A 59 8.45 -14.02 4.09
CA VAL A 59 8.71 -12.80 3.29
C VAL A 59 7.56 -11.83 3.51
N ALA A 60 7.89 -10.58 3.80
CA ALA A 60 6.95 -9.48 3.77
C ALA A 60 7.06 -8.74 2.43
N HIS A 61 5.93 -8.52 1.78
CA HIS A 61 5.85 -7.86 0.49
C HIS A 61 4.88 -6.68 0.53
N LEU A 62 5.37 -5.51 0.10
CA LEU A 62 4.59 -4.29 -0.04
C LEU A 62 3.85 -4.31 -1.37
N ASN A 63 2.56 -4.03 -1.35
CA ASN A 63 1.70 -3.94 -2.52
C ASN A 63 1.02 -2.58 -2.58
N VAL A 64 0.80 -2.11 -3.80
CA VAL A 64 0.08 -0.87 -4.09
C VAL A 64 -0.98 -1.18 -5.14
N LEU A 65 -2.22 -0.80 -4.88
CA LEU A 65 -3.35 -0.93 -5.79
C LEU A 65 -3.99 0.43 -6.02
N SER A 66 -4.44 0.70 -7.24
CA SER A 66 -5.31 1.85 -7.51
C SER A 66 -6.76 1.50 -7.24
N ASP A 67 -7.51 2.41 -6.64
CA ASP A 67 -8.97 2.32 -6.55
C ASP A 67 -9.65 2.67 -7.91
N ASP A 68 -8.90 3.31 -8.82
CA ASP A 68 -9.34 3.62 -10.18
C ASP A 68 -8.80 2.56 -11.17
N PRO A 69 -9.68 1.78 -11.83
CA PRO A 69 -9.27 0.76 -12.79
C PRO A 69 -8.58 1.33 -14.05
N GLY A 70 -8.73 2.64 -14.33
CA GLY A 70 -8.04 3.32 -15.43
C GLY A 70 -6.59 3.70 -15.12
N VAL A 71 -6.16 3.60 -13.87
CA VAL A 71 -4.81 3.96 -13.43
C VAL A 71 -3.97 2.70 -13.22
N TYR A 72 -3.03 2.48 -14.13
CA TYR A 72 -2.03 1.43 -13.96
C TYR A 72 -1.02 1.82 -12.86
N VAL A 73 -0.74 0.88 -11.98
CA VAL A 73 0.25 1.01 -10.90
C VAL A 73 1.35 -0.02 -11.11
N ASP A 74 2.58 0.45 -11.27
CA ASP A 74 3.76 -0.38 -11.10
C ASP A 74 4.28 -0.21 -9.65
N PRO A 75 4.17 -1.22 -8.79
CA PRO A 75 4.61 -1.09 -7.40
C PRO A 75 6.11 -0.84 -7.28
N GLU A 76 6.93 -1.14 -8.29
CA GLU A 76 8.38 -0.88 -8.30
C GLU A 76 8.70 0.60 -8.34
N ASP A 77 7.89 1.37 -9.06
CA ASP A 77 8.02 2.82 -9.12
C ASP A 77 7.67 3.48 -7.78
N TRP A 78 6.75 2.86 -7.00
CA TRP A 78 6.33 3.37 -5.71
C TRP A 78 7.31 3.05 -4.58
N SER A 79 8.00 1.92 -4.65
CA SER A 79 8.98 1.53 -3.62
C SER A 79 10.03 0.58 -4.18
N SER A 80 11.27 0.99 -4.15
CA SER A 80 12.42 0.16 -4.55
C SER A 80 12.73 -0.98 -3.58
N ASN A 81 12.21 -0.93 -2.34
CA ASN A 81 12.46 -1.94 -1.31
C ASN A 81 11.15 -2.57 -0.82
N ARG A 82 10.44 -3.24 -1.75
CA ARG A 82 9.12 -3.85 -1.53
C ARG A 82 9.16 -5.19 -0.84
N THR A 83 10.27 -5.90 -0.91
CA THR A 83 10.40 -7.28 -0.42
C THR A 83 11.38 -7.33 0.72
N ARG A 84 10.99 -7.95 1.84
CA ARG A 84 11.83 -8.16 3.01
C ARG A 84 11.77 -9.58 3.46
N TYR A 85 12.93 -10.20 3.56
CA TYR A 85 13.08 -11.50 4.20
C TYR A 85 13.05 -11.33 5.71
N LEU A 86 12.13 -12.01 6.37
CA LEU A 86 11.95 -11.87 7.81
C LEU A 86 12.84 -12.88 8.55
N PRO A 87 13.42 -12.50 9.71
CA PRO A 87 14.02 -13.46 10.61
C PRO A 87 12.96 -14.43 11.14
N ALA A 88 13.37 -15.53 11.72
CA ALA A 88 12.46 -16.41 12.45
C ALA A 88 11.79 -15.64 13.59
N LEU A 89 10.48 -15.77 13.71
CA LEU A 89 9.66 -15.16 14.76
C LEU A 89 9.31 -16.23 15.80
N ALA A 90 9.88 -16.12 16.98
CA ALA A 90 9.53 -16.99 18.10
C ALA A 90 8.04 -16.84 18.48
N PRO A 91 7.46 -17.78 19.24
CA PRO A 91 6.12 -17.62 19.79
C PRO A 91 5.94 -16.26 20.47
N HIS A 92 4.84 -15.58 20.16
CA HIS A 92 4.46 -14.28 20.70
C HIS A 92 5.45 -13.13 20.39
N GLN A 93 6.42 -13.35 19.51
CA GLN A 93 7.35 -12.32 19.06
C GLN A 93 6.70 -11.38 18.05
N THR A 94 7.10 -10.13 18.14
CA THR A 94 6.66 -9.06 17.22
C THR A 94 7.87 -8.44 16.53
N LEU A 95 7.74 -8.21 15.21
CA LEU A 95 8.71 -7.53 14.37
C LEU A 95 8.09 -6.26 13.79
N ARG A 96 8.83 -5.18 13.75
CA ARG A 96 8.44 -3.93 13.10
C ARG A 96 9.28 -3.71 11.84
N ALA A 97 8.63 -3.33 10.74
CA ALA A 97 9.30 -3.02 9.49
C ALA A 97 8.82 -1.65 8.98
N THR A 98 9.78 -0.73 8.74
CA THR A 98 9.49 0.59 8.18
C THR A 98 9.55 0.52 6.65
N TRP A 99 8.53 1.05 5.99
CA TRP A 99 8.40 1.11 4.55
C TRP A 99 8.48 2.55 4.08
N THR A 100 9.19 2.76 2.97
CA THR A 100 9.26 4.06 2.30
C THR A 100 8.58 3.93 0.95
N VAL A 101 7.64 4.83 0.69
CA VAL A 101 6.81 4.85 -0.51
C VAL A 101 6.88 6.24 -1.13
N GLN A 102 6.96 6.30 -2.45
CA GLN A 102 6.88 7.53 -3.24
C GLN A 102 5.58 7.53 -4.03
N ALA A 103 4.79 8.59 -3.93
CA ALA A 103 3.59 8.74 -4.71
C ALA A 103 3.94 9.07 -6.18
N VAL A 104 3.62 8.18 -7.12
CA VAL A 104 3.98 8.32 -8.53
C VAL A 104 2.81 8.83 -9.37
N ASN A 105 1.60 8.39 -9.05
CA ASN A 105 0.37 8.77 -9.74
C ASN A 105 -0.56 9.54 -8.79
N SER A 106 -1.40 10.43 -9.32
CA SER A 106 -2.51 11.05 -8.58
C SER A 106 -3.71 10.11 -8.51
N GLY A 107 -4.52 10.25 -7.48
CA GLY A 107 -5.73 9.45 -7.27
C GLY A 107 -5.82 8.83 -5.89
N GLN A 108 -6.62 7.76 -5.77
CA GLN A 108 -6.83 7.01 -4.54
C GLN A 108 -6.17 5.64 -4.67
N PHE A 109 -5.41 5.27 -3.65
CA PHE A 109 -4.64 4.02 -3.66
C PHE A 109 -4.80 3.30 -2.33
N ALA A 110 -4.69 1.96 -2.39
CA ALA A 110 -4.59 1.09 -1.24
C ALA A 110 -3.18 0.50 -1.18
N VAL A 111 -2.47 0.73 -0.08
CA VAL A 111 -1.14 0.18 0.19
C VAL A 111 -1.26 -0.82 1.32
N TYR A 112 -0.76 -2.04 1.15
CA TYR A 112 -0.81 -3.07 2.18
C TYR A 112 0.44 -3.93 2.18
N VAL A 113 0.68 -4.61 3.28
CA VAL A 113 1.79 -5.56 3.43
C VAL A 113 1.22 -6.97 3.51
N ALA A 114 1.69 -7.84 2.62
CA ALA A 114 1.41 -9.28 2.65
C ALA A 114 2.61 -10.02 3.23
N VAL A 115 2.36 -10.93 4.15
CA VAL A 115 3.36 -11.87 4.68
C VAL A 115 3.02 -13.26 4.20
N LEU A 116 3.98 -13.93 3.59
CA LEU A 116 3.82 -15.23 2.94
C LEU A 116 5.05 -16.10 3.15
N PRO A 117 4.92 -17.45 3.05
CA PRO A 117 6.05 -18.34 3.05
C PRO A 117 7.00 -18.08 1.88
N ARG A 118 8.30 -18.13 2.11
CA ARG A 118 9.33 -17.99 1.07
C ARG A 118 9.34 -19.16 0.10
N HIS A 119 9.00 -20.35 0.59
CA HIS A 119 9.04 -21.59 -0.18
C HIS A 119 7.78 -22.41 0.07
N GLY A 120 7.23 -22.99 -0.99
CA GLY A 120 6.07 -23.86 -0.90
C GLY A 120 4.73 -23.15 -0.68
N PRO A 121 3.65 -23.91 -0.65
CA PRO A 121 2.32 -23.40 -0.33
C PRO A 121 2.18 -23.08 1.15
N GLY A 122 1.40 -22.04 1.49
CA GLY A 122 1.10 -21.66 2.86
C GLY A 122 0.16 -20.48 2.93
N PRO A 123 -0.31 -20.14 4.11
CA PRO A 123 -1.23 -19.04 4.29
C PRO A 123 -0.56 -17.69 3.98
N ILE A 124 -1.31 -16.80 3.34
CA ILE A 124 -0.93 -15.41 3.14
C ILE A 124 -1.69 -14.58 4.17
N THR A 125 -0.94 -13.81 4.97
CA THR A 125 -1.52 -12.87 5.94
C THR A 125 -1.30 -11.45 5.44
N THR A 126 -2.37 -10.66 5.34
CA THR A 126 -2.29 -9.27 4.87
C THR A 126 -2.62 -8.30 5.99
N SER A 127 -2.00 -7.12 5.94
CA SER A 127 -2.44 -6.00 6.76
C SER A 127 -3.79 -5.45 6.28
N PRO A 128 -4.53 -4.70 7.13
CA PRO A 128 -5.51 -3.74 6.65
C PRO A 128 -4.86 -2.79 5.65
N PRO A 129 -5.62 -2.26 4.64
CA PRO A 129 -5.07 -1.32 3.68
C PRO A 129 -4.83 0.06 4.33
N LEU A 130 -3.68 0.66 4.01
CA LEU A 130 -3.41 2.07 4.19
C LEU A 130 -4.01 2.82 2.98
N ARG A 131 -4.98 3.68 3.22
CA ARG A 131 -5.58 4.52 2.18
C ARG A 131 -4.66 5.70 1.87
N VAL A 132 -4.29 5.88 0.60
CA VAL A 132 -3.38 6.95 0.17
C VAL A 132 -4.09 7.83 -0.85
N ALA A 133 -4.36 9.07 -0.46
CA ALA A 133 -4.89 10.09 -1.36
C ALA A 133 -3.73 10.93 -1.90
N VAL A 134 -3.52 10.87 -3.22
CA VAL A 134 -2.44 11.59 -3.90
C VAL A 134 -3.04 12.71 -4.74
N ALA A 135 -2.76 13.94 -4.36
CA ALA A 135 -3.16 15.11 -5.12
C ALA A 135 -2.21 15.37 -6.29
N GLU A 136 -2.76 15.89 -7.38
CA GLU A 136 -1.96 16.38 -8.50
C GLU A 136 -1.07 17.56 -8.06
N ARG A 137 0.15 17.59 -8.54
CA ARG A 137 1.00 18.76 -8.42
C ARG A 137 0.63 19.76 -9.49
N ARG A 138 -0.17 20.73 -9.15
CA ARG A 138 -0.41 21.87 -10.05
C ARG A 138 0.87 22.69 -10.18
N THR A 139 1.66 22.42 -11.21
CA THR A 139 2.93 23.12 -11.48
C THR A 139 2.74 24.42 -12.25
N LEU A 140 1.59 24.62 -12.89
CA LEU A 140 1.30 25.80 -13.68
C LEU A 140 -0.03 26.43 -13.23
N ASN A 141 0.06 27.59 -12.64
CA ASN A 141 -1.09 28.51 -12.56
C ASN A 141 -1.26 29.18 -13.93
N SER A 142 -2.10 28.58 -14.78
CA SER A 142 -2.40 29.11 -16.12
C SER A 142 -2.86 30.59 -16.09
N GLY A 143 -3.51 31.01 -14.99
CA GLY A 143 -3.88 32.40 -14.77
C GLY A 143 -2.71 33.36 -14.54
N GLY A 144 -1.58 32.87 -14.01
CA GLY A 144 -0.38 33.71 -13.80
C GLY A 144 0.54 33.80 -15.02
N VAL A 145 0.50 32.80 -15.89
CA VAL A 145 1.37 32.76 -17.08
C VAL A 145 0.74 33.49 -18.28
N LEU A 146 -0.58 33.46 -18.39
CA LEU A 146 -1.31 34.07 -19.51
C LEU A 146 -1.02 35.58 -19.71
N PRO A 147 -0.96 36.42 -18.67
CA PRO A 147 -0.58 37.83 -18.81
C PRO A 147 0.84 38.00 -19.34
N LEU A 148 1.79 37.17 -18.98
CA LEU A 148 3.17 37.21 -19.45
C LEU A 148 3.28 36.80 -20.92
N VAL A 149 2.60 35.71 -21.31
CA VAL A 149 2.62 35.16 -22.67
C VAL A 149 1.97 36.14 -23.67
N LEU A 150 0.92 36.85 -23.26
CA LEU A 150 0.23 37.84 -24.12
C LEU A 150 0.82 39.25 -23.99
N GLY A 151 1.25 39.63 -22.80
CA GLY A 151 1.73 40.99 -22.52
C GLY A 151 3.07 41.31 -23.17
N ILE A 152 4.03 40.38 -23.16
CA ILE A 152 5.35 40.62 -23.74
C ILE A 152 5.31 40.83 -25.26
N PRO A 153 4.64 39.98 -26.08
CA PRO A 153 4.49 40.22 -27.52
C PRO A 153 3.74 41.51 -27.83
N ALA A 154 2.71 41.82 -27.05
CA ALA A 154 1.96 43.08 -27.24
C ALA A 154 2.83 44.34 -27.03
N LEU A 155 3.65 44.33 -25.95
CA LEU A 155 4.58 45.45 -25.69
C LEU A 155 5.63 45.58 -26.79
N ILE A 156 6.17 44.49 -27.29
CA ILE A 156 7.13 44.51 -28.42
C ILE A 156 6.46 45.04 -29.68
N GLY A 157 5.23 44.64 -29.97
CA GLY A 157 4.46 45.12 -31.10
C GLY A 157 4.20 46.63 -31.04
N VAL A 158 3.79 47.15 -29.89
CA VAL A 158 3.59 48.58 -29.66
C VAL A 158 4.88 49.36 -29.81
N ALA A 159 5.99 48.87 -29.25
CA ALA A 159 7.30 49.54 -29.41
C ALA A 159 7.76 49.60 -30.87
N ALA A 160 7.59 48.52 -31.63
CA ALA A 160 7.95 48.45 -33.04
C ALA A 160 7.14 49.42 -33.93
N VAL A 161 5.84 49.58 -33.63
CA VAL A 161 4.99 50.55 -34.34
C VAL A 161 5.37 51.99 -33.97
N GLY A 162 5.67 52.25 -32.69
CA GLY A 162 6.07 53.55 -32.20
C GLY A 162 7.38 54.05 -32.84
N THR A 163 8.37 53.17 -33.01
CA THR A 163 9.65 53.52 -33.68
C THR A 163 9.48 53.81 -35.16
N ARG A 164 8.63 53.06 -35.86
CA ARG A 164 8.33 53.31 -37.29
C ARG A 164 7.63 54.68 -37.57
N ARG A 165 6.80 55.12 -36.61
CA ARG A 165 6.13 56.47 -36.76
C ARG A 165 7.04 57.63 -36.48
N ARG A 166 8.12 57.47 -35.72
CA ARG A 166 9.11 58.56 -35.45
C ARG A 166 10.18 58.70 -36.54
N GLY A 167 10.32 57.71 -37.41
CA GLY A 167 11.29 57.74 -38.52
C GLY A 167 10.73 58.23 -39.88
N ARG A 168 9.50 58.70 -39.89
CA ARG A 168 8.86 59.40 -41.02
C ARG A 168 8.63 60.88 -40.66
#